data_8f6022c47f98fbf7d46e474256796ef0
#
_entry.id   8f6022c47f98fbf7d46e474256796ef0
#
_cell.length_a   1.000
_cell.length_b   1.000
_cell.length_c   1.000
_cell.angle_alpha   90.00
_cell.angle_beta   90.00
_cell.angle_gamma   90.00
#
_symmetry.space_group_name_H-M   'P 1'
#
loop_
_entity.id
_entity.type
_entity.pdbx_description
1 polymer ?
#
loop_
_entity_poly.entity_id
_entity_poly.type
_entity_poly.pdbx_seq_one_letter_code
_entity_poly.pdbx_strand_id
1 'polypeptide(L)'
;MTWQPIGQVLPGALAQIVRQAPLSAGKVDFAWRSAVGTQMARVSAVRLEDGVLLVEVQTAQWGSAIMRASGLILSRIQSMLGSDAVRELRIRR
;
A
#
# COMPACT_ATOMS: atom_id res chain seq x y z
N MET A 1 -5.47 -29.42 -5.03
CA MET A 1 -5.52 -28.94 -5.25
C MET A 1 -5.55 -28.40 -5.20
N THR A 2 -5.46 -28.31 -4.97
CA THR A 2 -5.43 -27.64 -4.99
C THR A 2 -5.49 -26.67 -5.34
N TRP A 3 -5.40 -26.36 -5.33
CA TRP A 3 -5.67 -25.38 -5.81
C TRP A 3 -5.24 -25.23 -7.13
N GLN A 4 -4.68 -25.89 -7.54
CA GLN A 4 -4.56 -25.87 -8.53
C GLN A 4 -5.32 -25.80 -9.15
N PRO A 5 -5.83 -26.16 -8.64
CA PRO A 5 -6.61 -25.93 -9.54
C PRO A 5 -6.85 -24.69 -9.82
N ILE A 6 -6.13 -24.09 -9.70
CA ILE A 6 -6.28 -22.79 -10.16
C ILE A 6 -6.74 -22.76 -11.59
N GLY A 7 -6.16 -23.58 -12.36
CA GLY A 7 -6.52 -23.66 -13.76
C GLY A 7 -7.92 -24.14 -13.99
N GLN A 8 -8.53 -24.71 -12.98
CA GLN A 8 -9.86 -25.21 -13.13
C GLN A 8 -10.92 -24.25 -12.67
N VAL A 9 -10.51 -23.14 -12.06
CA VAL A 9 -11.42 -22.11 -11.64
C VAL A 9 -11.73 -21.25 -12.85
N LEU A 10 -12.96 -20.78 -12.94
CA LEU A 10 -13.33 -19.88 -14.00
C LEU A 10 -12.46 -18.64 -13.97
N PRO A 11 -11.88 -18.24 -15.10
CA PRO A 11 -10.96 -17.09 -15.08
C PRO A 11 -11.56 -15.82 -14.52
N GLY A 12 -12.82 -15.55 -14.79
CA GLY A 12 -13.46 -14.35 -14.26
C GLY A 12 -13.59 -14.39 -12.77
N ALA A 13 -13.96 -15.57 -12.22
CA ALA A 13 -14.10 -15.70 -10.78
C ALA A 13 -12.74 -15.57 -10.09
N LEU A 14 -11.71 -16.16 -10.67
CA LEU A 14 -10.38 -16.07 -10.11
C LEU A 14 -9.87 -14.62 -10.11
N ALA A 15 -10.08 -13.91 -11.21
CA ALA A 15 -9.65 -12.52 -11.29
C ALA A 15 -10.36 -11.66 -10.25
N GLN A 16 -11.63 -11.92 -10.00
CA GLN A 16 -12.37 -11.19 -9.01
C GLN A 16 -11.86 -11.45 -7.61
N ILE A 17 -11.54 -12.71 -7.31
CA ILE A 17 -10.98 -13.07 -6.02
C ILE A 17 -9.65 -12.38 -5.82
N VAL A 18 -8.79 -12.38 -6.83
CA VAL A 18 -7.49 -11.74 -6.72
C VAL A 18 -7.64 -10.24 -6.46
N ARG A 19 -8.56 -9.58 -7.15
CA ARG A 19 -8.75 -8.15 -6.95
C ARG A 19 -9.32 -7.82 -5.57
N GLN A 20 -10.07 -8.73 -4.98
CA GLN A 20 -10.67 -8.52 -3.68
C GLN A 20 -9.77 -8.99 -2.55
N ALA A 21 -8.74 -9.73 -2.86
CA ALA A 21 -7.82 -10.24 -1.86
C ALA A 21 -7.06 -9.07 -1.23
N PRO A 22 -6.76 -9.16 0.06
CA PRO A 22 -5.96 -8.13 0.70
C PRO A 22 -4.60 -8.03 0.04
N LEU A 23 -4.09 -6.83 -0.03
CA LEU A 23 -2.75 -6.61 -0.56
C LEU A 23 -1.73 -7.15 0.42
N SER A 24 -0.70 -7.81 -0.10
CA SER A 24 0.35 -8.33 0.75
C SER A 24 1.16 -7.18 1.34
N ALA A 25 1.74 -7.43 2.52
CA ALA A 25 2.60 -6.44 3.15
C ALA A 25 3.78 -6.09 2.24
N GLY A 26 4.28 -7.05 1.49
CA GLY A 26 5.38 -6.79 0.58
C GLY A 26 5.02 -5.84 -0.54
N LYS A 27 3.81 -5.96 -1.07
CA LYS A 27 3.35 -5.03 -2.10
C LYS A 27 3.18 -3.63 -1.56
N VAL A 28 2.62 -3.51 -0.36
CA VAL A 28 2.44 -2.22 0.28
C VAL A 28 3.80 -1.57 0.55
N ASP A 29 4.75 -2.34 1.06
CA ASP A 29 6.10 -1.85 1.29
C ASP A 29 6.76 -1.39 0.01
N PHE A 30 6.63 -2.16 -1.05
CA PHE A 30 7.22 -1.81 -2.33
C PHE A 30 6.63 -0.51 -2.86
N ALA A 31 5.31 -0.38 -2.79
CA ALA A 31 4.65 0.83 -3.25
C ALA A 31 5.11 2.04 -2.45
N TRP A 32 5.21 1.89 -1.13
CA TRP A 32 5.68 2.96 -0.27
C TRP A 32 7.09 3.40 -0.64
N ARG A 33 7.99 2.41 -0.76
CA ARG A 33 9.38 2.71 -1.09
C ARG A 33 9.51 3.39 -2.44
N SER A 34 8.71 2.97 -3.40
CA SER A 34 8.71 3.58 -4.73
C SER A 34 8.17 4.99 -4.70
N ALA A 35 7.20 5.25 -3.82
CA ALA A 35 6.57 6.57 -3.76
C ALA A 35 7.43 7.60 -3.04
N VAL A 36 8.14 7.20 -1.99
CA VAL A 36 8.84 8.16 -1.12
C VAL A 36 10.36 8.12 -1.27
N GLY A 37 10.90 7.07 -1.86
CA GLY A 37 12.34 6.93 -2.02
C GLY A 37 13.01 6.21 -0.87
N THR A 38 14.26 5.81 -1.08
CA THR A 38 14.97 4.94 -0.16
C THR A 38 15.20 5.56 1.20
N GLN A 39 15.57 6.84 1.24
CA GLN A 39 15.87 7.48 2.51
C GLN A 39 14.66 7.55 3.43
N MET A 40 13.54 8.02 2.89
CA MET A 40 12.33 8.15 3.70
C MET A 40 11.78 6.78 4.06
N ALA A 41 11.93 5.80 3.18
CA ALA A 41 11.47 4.45 3.47
C ALA A 41 12.22 3.83 4.65
N ARG A 42 13.48 4.17 4.82
CA ARG A 42 14.28 3.63 5.92
C ARG A 42 13.84 4.12 7.29
N VAL A 43 13.25 5.30 7.36
CA VAL A 43 12.87 5.91 8.63
C VAL A 43 11.39 5.84 8.90
N SER A 44 10.69 5.02 8.11
CA SER A 44 9.24 4.87 8.25
C SER A 44 8.85 3.42 8.02
N ALA A 45 7.66 3.08 8.49
CA ALA A 45 7.05 1.78 8.27
C ALA A 45 5.60 1.99 7.90
N VAL A 46 5.05 1.12 7.06
CA VAL A 46 3.69 1.29 6.59
C VAL A 46 2.89 0.03 6.78
N ARG A 47 1.58 0.22 6.94
CA ARG A 47 0.62 -0.86 7.02
C ARG A 47 -0.69 -0.37 6.44
N LEU A 48 -1.33 -1.21 5.66
CA LEU A 48 -2.61 -0.86 5.05
C LEU A 48 -3.75 -1.54 5.81
N GLU A 49 -4.70 -0.75 6.31
CA GLU A 49 -5.87 -1.25 7.03
C GLU A 49 -7.11 -0.51 6.54
N ASP A 50 -8.05 -1.25 6.00
CA ASP A 50 -9.35 -0.71 5.59
C ASP A 50 -9.24 0.52 4.70
N GLY A 51 -8.32 0.47 3.76
CA GLY A 51 -8.13 1.57 2.83
C GLY A 51 -7.31 2.73 3.38
N VAL A 52 -6.84 2.63 4.61
CA VAL A 52 -6.03 3.67 5.23
C VAL A 52 -4.58 3.18 5.30
N LEU A 53 -3.68 3.94 4.69
CA LEU A 53 -2.26 3.64 4.78
C LEU A 53 -1.72 4.29 6.04
N LEU A 54 -1.39 3.45 7.02
CA LEU A 54 -0.83 3.91 8.28
C LEU A 54 0.67 3.99 8.16
N VAL A 55 1.22 5.17 8.38
CA VAL A 55 2.64 5.42 8.24
C VAL A 55 3.20 5.75 9.62
N GLU A 56 4.16 4.95 10.07
CA GLU A 56 4.86 5.21 11.31
C GLU A 56 6.22 5.81 11.00
N VAL A 57 6.57 6.87 11.70
CA VAL A 57 7.83 7.57 11.47
C VAL A 57 8.63 7.63 12.74
N GLN A 58 9.95 7.76 12.61
CA GLN A 58 10.83 7.79 13.76
C GLN A 58 10.80 9.13 14.48
N THR A 59 10.57 10.22 13.76
CA THR A 59 10.58 11.55 14.34
C THR A 59 9.45 12.39 13.79
N ALA A 60 9.06 13.41 14.53
CA ALA A 60 8.05 14.36 14.08
C ALA A 60 8.51 15.10 12.84
N GLN A 61 9.81 15.30 12.69
CA GLN A 61 10.35 15.99 11.54
C GLN A 61 10.07 15.21 10.24
N TRP A 62 10.29 13.90 10.28
CA TRP A 62 9.95 13.05 9.13
C TRP A 62 8.46 13.03 8.89
N GLY A 63 7.66 13.00 9.96
CA GLY A 63 6.21 13.06 9.83
C GLY A 63 5.75 14.31 9.13
N SER A 64 6.32 15.46 9.48
CA SER A 64 5.98 16.72 8.82
C SER A 64 6.34 16.70 7.34
N ALA A 65 7.50 16.14 7.01
CA ALA A 65 7.93 16.07 5.63
C ALA A 65 6.96 15.22 4.81
N ILE A 66 6.54 14.09 5.35
CA ILE A 66 5.58 13.22 4.67
C ILE A 66 4.23 13.91 4.53
N MET A 67 3.80 14.60 5.58
CA MET A 67 2.51 15.28 5.56
C MET A 67 2.47 16.35 4.47
N ARG A 68 3.56 17.10 4.30
CA ARG A 68 3.61 18.13 3.27
C ARG A 68 3.52 17.56 1.87
N ALA A 69 4.01 16.34 1.68
CA ALA A 69 3.98 15.67 0.39
C ALA A 69 2.86 14.64 0.30
N SER A 70 1.93 14.61 1.26
CA SER A 70 0.98 13.51 1.38
C SER A 70 0.09 13.34 0.16
N GLY A 71 -0.34 14.45 -0.45
CA GLY A 71 -1.18 14.36 -1.63
C GLY A 71 -0.47 13.69 -2.80
N LEU A 72 0.78 14.07 -3.03
CA LEU A 72 1.56 13.46 -4.10
C LEU A 72 1.88 12.01 -3.80
N ILE A 73 2.25 11.73 -2.55
CA ILE A 73 2.57 10.37 -2.13
C ILE A 73 1.34 9.48 -2.30
N LEU A 74 0.20 9.92 -1.82
CA LEU A 74 -1.04 9.15 -1.93
C LEU A 74 -1.38 8.90 -3.40
N SER A 75 -1.24 9.90 -4.24
CA SER A 75 -1.52 9.77 -5.65
C SER A 75 -0.62 8.70 -6.29
N ARG A 76 0.67 8.70 -5.96
CA ARG A 76 1.60 7.72 -6.50
C ARG A 76 1.26 6.30 -6.04
N ILE A 77 0.90 6.18 -4.75
CA ILE A 77 0.55 4.87 -4.22
C ILE A 77 -0.74 4.37 -4.84
N GLN A 78 -1.72 5.25 -5.04
CA GLN A 78 -2.96 4.88 -5.70
C GLN A 78 -2.73 4.42 -7.14
N SER A 79 -1.76 5.00 -7.82
CA SER A 79 -1.41 4.56 -9.16
C SER A 79 -0.89 3.13 -9.17
N MET A 80 -0.23 2.70 -8.11
CA MET A 80 0.33 1.37 -8.03
C MET A 80 -0.64 0.35 -7.43
N LEU A 81 -1.41 0.74 -6.42
CA LEU A 81 -2.26 -0.19 -5.68
C LEU A 81 -3.75 -0.03 -5.96
N GLY A 82 -4.14 1.07 -6.58
CA GLY A 82 -5.54 1.35 -6.86
C GLY A 82 -6.14 2.33 -5.86
N SER A 83 -6.99 3.22 -6.37
CA SER A 83 -7.63 4.23 -5.52
C SER A 83 -8.66 3.61 -4.57
N ASP A 84 -9.20 2.44 -4.95
CA ASP A 84 -10.11 1.74 -4.06
C ASP A 84 -9.38 1.06 -2.92
N ALA A 85 -8.13 0.64 -3.17
CA ALA A 85 -7.35 -0.05 -2.17
C ALA A 85 -6.79 0.91 -1.12
N VAL A 86 -6.41 2.12 -1.53
CA VAL A 86 -5.82 3.10 -0.64
C VAL A 86 -6.56 4.41 -0.82
N ARG A 87 -7.32 4.80 0.18
CA ARG A 87 -8.13 6.02 0.11
C ARG A 87 -7.54 7.16 0.92
N GLU A 88 -6.72 6.84 1.91
CA GLU A 88 -6.26 7.82 2.86
C GLU A 88 -4.88 7.45 3.38
N LEU A 89 -4.12 8.45 3.78
CA LEU A 89 -2.81 8.26 4.39
C LEU A 89 -2.82 8.92 5.76
N ARG A 90 -2.40 8.19 6.79
CA ARG A 90 -2.30 8.73 8.15
C ARG A 90 -0.93 8.48 8.70
N ILE A 91 -0.41 9.46 9.42
CA ILE A 91 0.93 9.40 9.97
C ILE A 91 0.84 9.26 11.48
N ARG A 92 1.66 8.35 12.02
CA ARG A 92 1.76 8.10 13.45
C ARG A 92 3.22 8.12 13.86
N ARG A 93 3.43 8.39 15.14
CA ARG A 93 4.77 8.30 15.71
C ARG A 93 4.87 7.18 16.69
#